data_5a45f3d12ddf718c24a8791bd445156d
#
_entry.id   5a45f3d12ddf718c24a8791bd445156d
#
_cell.length_a   1.000
_cell.length_b   1.000
_cell.length_c   1.000
_cell.angle_alpha   90.00
_cell.angle_beta   90.00
_cell.angle_gamma   90.00
#
_symmetry.space_group_name_H-M   'P 1'
#
loop_
_entity.id
_entity.type
_entity.pdbx_description
1 polymer ?
#
loop_
_entity_poly.entity_id
_entity_poly.type
_entity_poly.pdbx_seq_one_letter_code
_entity_poly.pdbx_strand_id
1 'polypeptide(L)'
;ADTKRYTLYVSQSCPDTPGQSNKKPLTVPLRLGLLGSDGKDLPLRLLADDASTSKTDRVLSVTQEEQQFVFEGLESEPIPSLLRGFSAPVRLKYDYSRAELLFLMVNDSDGFNRWNASQLLTIGLIDELQSDLAAGRDLALPQSLVDAYAGVLDSTLSDPSVDKAMIAQLLSLPTIGFLIERSEVADVDSIHLVREFLLNGLAAKFYSSFLDVYTNNTSDADYAADAVSIARRSLKNLALSYLMRS
;
A
#
# COMPACT_ATOMS: atom_id res chain seq x y z
N ALA A 1 14.74 30.69 9.37
CA ALA A 1 13.71 30.37 10.36
C ALA A 1 13.04 29.07 9.88
N ASP A 2 13.17 28.01 10.63
CA ASP A 2 12.46 26.75 10.35
C ASP A 2 10.96 27.03 10.41
N THR A 3 10.32 26.99 9.25
CA THR A 3 8.92 27.40 9.15
C THR A 3 7.95 26.33 9.67
N LYS A 4 8.42 25.16 10.11
CA LYS A 4 7.56 24.05 10.59
C LYS A 4 6.33 23.82 9.69
N ARG A 5 6.54 23.92 8.37
CA ARG A 5 5.49 23.85 7.34
C ARG A 5 5.78 22.78 6.33
N TYR A 6 4.72 22.09 5.91
CA TYR A 6 4.72 21.18 4.78
C TYR A 6 3.74 21.67 3.72
N THR A 7 4.15 21.74 2.46
CA THR A 7 3.29 22.18 1.36
C THR A 7 3.04 21.01 0.42
N LEU A 8 1.78 20.63 0.29
CA LEU A 8 1.32 19.65 -0.69
C LEU A 8 0.88 20.39 -1.97
N TYR A 9 1.60 20.17 -3.06
CA TYR A 9 1.22 20.63 -4.38
C TYR A 9 0.41 19.54 -5.08
N VAL A 10 -0.75 19.92 -5.58
CA VAL A 10 -1.67 19.00 -6.25
C VAL A 10 -2.00 19.53 -7.62
N SER A 11 -1.83 18.70 -8.65
CA SER A 11 -2.31 18.99 -10.00
C SER A 11 -3.34 17.95 -10.41
N GLN A 12 -4.31 18.33 -11.23
CA GLN A 12 -5.28 17.40 -11.81
C GLN A 12 -5.39 17.60 -13.31
N SER A 13 -5.61 16.51 -14.02
CA SER A 13 -5.91 16.54 -15.46
C SER A 13 -6.98 15.51 -15.78
N CYS A 14 -7.77 15.78 -16.80
CA CYS A 14 -8.74 14.83 -17.33
C CYS A 14 -8.51 14.73 -18.84
N PRO A 15 -8.13 13.56 -19.39
CA PRO A 15 -7.87 13.40 -20.79
C PRO A 15 -9.13 13.63 -21.62
N ASP A 16 -8.95 14.12 -22.83
CA ASP A 16 -10.04 14.29 -23.80
C ASP A 16 -10.68 12.94 -24.13
N THR A 17 -11.98 12.98 -24.38
CA THR A 17 -12.75 11.82 -24.85
C THR A 17 -13.51 12.20 -26.12
N PRO A 18 -13.91 11.24 -26.98
CA PRO A 18 -14.68 11.54 -28.17
C PRO A 18 -15.90 12.41 -27.86
N GLY A 19 -15.98 13.57 -28.52
CA GLY A 19 -17.05 14.55 -28.32
C GLY A 19 -16.93 15.45 -27.10
N GLN A 20 -15.86 15.32 -26.31
CA GLN A 20 -15.62 16.13 -25.10
C GLN A 20 -14.13 16.44 -24.93
N SER A 21 -13.72 17.55 -25.54
CA SER A 21 -12.37 18.12 -25.40
C SER A 21 -12.35 19.31 -24.43
N ASN A 22 -11.15 19.71 -23.99
CA ASN A 22 -10.93 20.85 -23.09
C ASN A 22 -11.76 20.75 -21.78
N LYS A 23 -11.66 19.62 -21.10
CA LYS A 23 -12.40 19.38 -19.86
C LYS A 23 -11.90 20.31 -18.76
N LYS A 24 -12.85 20.90 -18.04
CA LYS A 24 -12.53 21.74 -16.86
C LYS A 24 -12.11 20.85 -15.67
N PRO A 25 -11.35 21.42 -14.72
CA PRO A 25 -11.04 20.72 -13.46
C PRO A 25 -12.32 20.23 -12.78
N LEU A 26 -12.23 19.04 -12.20
CA LEU A 26 -13.29 18.46 -11.40
C LEU A 26 -13.12 18.85 -9.92
N THR A 27 -14.18 18.76 -9.15
CA THR A 27 -14.05 18.80 -7.69
C THR A 27 -13.70 17.39 -7.19
N VAL A 28 -12.44 17.21 -6.77
CA VAL A 28 -11.92 15.93 -6.29
C VAL A 28 -11.75 15.99 -4.77
N PRO A 29 -12.49 15.17 -3.99
CA PRO A 29 -12.29 15.05 -2.55
C PRO A 29 -11.03 14.20 -2.28
N LEU A 30 -9.94 14.84 -1.93
CA LEU A 30 -8.68 14.18 -1.56
C LEU A 30 -8.62 14.02 -0.04
N ARG A 31 -8.95 12.83 0.46
CA ARG A 31 -8.77 12.50 1.87
C ARG A 31 -7.32 12.12 2.12
N LEU A 32 -6.72 12.68 3.17
CA LEU A 32 -5.32 12.42 3.51
C LEU A 32 -5.06 12.42 5.01
N GLY A 33 -3.95 11.81 5.36
CA GLY A 33 -3.22 11.93 6.61
C GLY A 33 -1.76 12.29 6.35
N LEU A 34 -1.07 12.74 7.38
CA LEU A 34 0.38 12.91 7.38
C LEU A 34 0.94 12.07 8.53
N LEU A 35 1.93 11.21 8.23
CA LEU A 35 2.56 10.36 9.25
C LEU A 35 3.89 10.97 9.68
N GLY A 36 4.11 11.00 10.99
CA GLY A 36 5.39 11.34 11.58
C GLY A 36 6.39 10.18 11.48
N SER A 37 7.65 10.46 11.75
CA SER A 37 8.72 9.44 11.74
C SER A 37 8.52 8.31 12.77
N ASP A 38 7.63 8.51 13.75
CA ASP A 38 7.23 7.50 14.75
C ASP A 38 6.07 6.59 14.27
N GLY A 39 5.62 6.75 13.03
CA GLY A 39 4.54 5.98 12.43
C GLY A 39 3.12 6.41 12.84
N LYS A 40 2.98 7.53 13.55
CA LYS A 40 1.67 8.02 13.99
C LYS A 40 1.17 9.14 13.10
N ASP A 41 -0.15 9.19 12.98
CA ASP A 41 -0.82 10.30 12.29
C ASP A 41 -0.59 11.62 13.03
N LEU A 42 -0.13 12.63 12.28
CA LEU A 42 0.10 13.98 12.78
C LEU A 42 -1.17 14.83 12.72
N PRO A 43 -1.35 15.79 13.62
CA PRO A 43 -2.42 16.77 13.50
C PRO A 43 -2.31 17.58 12.20
N LEU A 44 -3.42 17.67 11.45
CA LEU A 44 -3.51 18.36 10.17
C LEU A 44 -4.09 19.75 10.37
N ARG A 45 -3.23 20.76 10.48
CA ARG A 45 -3.63 22.15 10.55
C ARG A 45 -3.22 22.88 9.28
N LEU A 46 -4.20 23.33 8.50
CA LEU A 46 -3.95 24.23 7.38
C LEU A 46 -3.69 25.66 7.88
N LEU A 47 -2.98 26.44 7.09
CA LEU A 47 -2.67 27.87 7.38
C LEU A 47 -3.94 28.70 7.64
N ALA A 48 -5.08 28.32 7.10
CA ALA A 48 -6.37 29.01 7.25
C ALA A 48 -7.23 28.50 8.41
N ASP A 49 -6.76 27.50 9.18
CA ASP A 49 -7.54 26.90 10.27
C ASP A 49 -7.31 27.61 11.60
N ASP A 50 -8.27 27.44 12.51
CA ASP A 50 -8.10 27.85 13.91
C ASP A 50 -7.04 26.99 14.62
N ALA A 51 -6.32 27.60 15.56
CA ALA A 51 -5.22 26.97 16.29
C ALA A 51 -5.62 25.69 17.10
N SER A 52 -6.92 25.44 17.29
CA SER A 52 -7.47 24.31 18.05
C SER A 52 -7.70 23.05 17.22
N THR A 53 -7.38 23.05 15.91
CA THR A 53 -7.60 21.86 15.05
C THR A 53 -6.64 20.74 15.42
N SER A 54 -7.19 19.59 15.83
CA SER A 54 -6.43 18.40 16.21
C SER A 54 -6.75 17.18 15.36
N LYS A 55 -7.45 17.37 14.22
CA LYS A 55 -7.80 16.26 13.32
C LYS A 55 -6.55 15.71 12.64
N THR A 56 -6.41 14.38 12.62
CA THR A 56 -5.31 13.67 11.95
C THR A 56 -5.68 13.14 10.57
N ASP A 57 -6.92 13.35 10.16
CA ASP A 57 -7.50 12.92 8.89
C ASP A 57 -8.36 14.05 8.33
N ARG A 58 -8.17 14.35 7.04
CA ARG A 58 -8.83 15.50 6.43
C ARG A 58 -9.15 15.25 4.95
N VAL A 59 -10.28 15.80 4.51
CA VAL A 59 -10.64 15.85 3.09
C VAL A 59 -10.34 17.24 2.56
N LEU A 60 -9.46 17.33 1.56
CA LEU A 60 -9.18 18.55 0.81
C LEU A 60 -10.06 18.56 -0.45
N SER A 61 -10.62 19.73 -0.77
CA SER A 61 -11.34 19.93 -2.05
C SER A 61 -10.36 20.44 -3.09
N VAL A 62 -9.96 19.56 -4.02
CA VAL A 62 -9.13 19.95 -5.18
C VAL A 62 -10.08 20.39 -6.28
N THR A 63 -10.06 21.68 -6.63
CA THR A 63 -11.01 22.30 -7.57
C THR A 63 -10.35 23.00 -8.74
N GLN A 64 -9.03 23.14 -8.71
CA GLN A 64 -8.22 23.84 -9.73
C GLN A 64 -7.28 22.85 -10.42
N GLU A 65 -6.78 23.21 -11.60
CA GLU A 65 -5.75 22.40 -12.30
C GLU A 65 -4.50 22.25 -11.46
N GLU A 66 -4.10 23.33 -10.76
CA GLU A 66 -2.99 23.35 -9.83
C GLU A 66 -3.45 24.02 -8.53
N GLN A 67 -3.19 23.38 -7.40
CA GLN A 67 -3.59 23.86 -6.08
C GLN A 67 -2.55 23.49 -5.05
N GLN A 68 -2.34 24.32 -4.04
CA GLN A 68 -1.43 24.03 -2.95
C GLN A 68 -2.17 24.06 -1.61
N PHE A 69 -1.74 23.19 -0.71
CA PHE A 69 -2.22 23.12 0.66
C PHE A 69 -1.03 23.19 1.62
N VAL A 70 -1.04 24.20 2.50
CA VAL A 70 0.06 24.43 3.44
C VAL A 70 -0.37 23.98 4.83
N PHE A 71 0.34 22.99 5.36
CA PHE A 71 0.17 22.50 6.73
C PHE A 71 1.22 23.14 7.64
N GLU A 72 0.83 23.45 8.87
CA GLU A 72 1.67 24.10 9.87
C GLU A 72 1.82 23.26 11.14
N GLY A 73 2.86 23.56 11.92
CA GLY A 73 3.10 22.94 13.22
C GLY A 73 3.72 21.55 13.14
N LEU A 74 4.35 21.22 12.02
CA LEU A 74 5.04 19.94 11.81
C LEU A 74 6.49 20.05 12.29
N GLU A 75 6.93 19.14 13.16
CA GLU A 75 8.28 19.16 13.72
C GLU A 75 9.34 18.55 12.79
N SER A 76 8.91 17.66 11.89
CA SER A 76 9.74 16.99 10.88
C SER A 76 8.99 16.88 9.57
N GLU A 77 9.67 16.52 8.50
CA GLU A 77 9.06 16.22 7.21
C GLU A 77 8.17 14.96 7.35
N PRO A 78 6.88 15.07 7.04
CA PRO A 78 5.95 13.96 7.16
C PRO A 78 5.96 13.10 5.92
N ILE A 79 5.51 11.84 6.06
CA ILE A 79 5.16 10.99 4.93
C ILE A 79 3.65 11.14 4.66
N PRO A 80 3.24 11.61 3.46
CA PRO A 80 1.83 11.79 3.15
C PRO A 80 1.14 10.46 2.85
N SER A 81 -0.01 10.26 3.46
CA SER A 81 -0.94 9.17 3.16
C SER A 81 -2.10 9.76 2.36
N LEU A 82 -2.06 9.60 1.04
CA LEU A 82 -2.95 10.28 0.11
C LEU A 82 -4.09 9.37 -0.36
N LEU A 83 -5.26 9.96 -0.65
CA LEU A 83 -6.45 9.29 -1.15
C LEU A 83 -6.98 8.19 -0.21
N ARG A 84 -6.91 8.43 1.11
CA ARG A 84 -7.36 7.50 2.14
C ARG A 84 -8.77 6.99 1.88
N GLY A 85 -8.98 5.70 2.09
CA GLY A 85 -10.27 5.03 1.84
C GLY A 85 -10.74 5.11 0.40
N PHE A 86 -9.83 5.33 -0.58
CA PHE A 86 -10.17 5.57 -1.98
C PHE A 86 -11.22 6.68 -2.14
N SER A 87 -10.98 7.83 -1.53
CA SER A 87 -11.95 8.94 -1.38
C SER A 87 -12.45 9.55 -2.69
N ALA A 88 -11.79 9.28 -3.82
CA ALA A 88 -12.24 9.66 -5.15
C ALA A 88 -11.80 8.63 -6.21
N PRO A 89 -12.59 8.37 -7.26
CA PRO A 89 -12.25 7.43 -8.33
C PRO A 89 -11.28 8.07 -9.34
N VAL A 90 -10.09 8.41 -8.85
CA VAL A 90 -9.01 9.05 -9.63
C VAL A 90 -7.76 8.18 -9.60
N ARG A 91 -6.92 8.31 -10.63
CA ARG A 91 -5.59 7.73 -10.63
C ARG A 91 -4.64 8.70 -9.94
N LEU A 92 -4.23 8.36 -8.73
CA LEU A 92 -3.22 9.11 -8.00
C LEU A 92 -1.82 8.79 -8.58
N LYS A 93 -1.01 9.84 -8.80
CA LYS A 93 0.41 9.74 -9.09
C LYS A 93 1.16 10.49 -8.00
N TYR A 94 2.02 9.82 -7.29
CA TYR A 94 2.93 10.37 -6.31
C TYR A 94 4.18 9.49 -6.26
N ASP A 95 5.35 10.09 -6.31
CA ASP A 95 6.62 9.38 -6.41
C ASP A 95 7.14 8.99 -5.01
N TYR A 96 6.45 8.05 -4.37
CA TYR A 96 6.92 7.48 -3.12
C TYR A 96 8.25 6.77 -3.33
N SER A 97 9.23 7.06 -2.49
CA SER A 97 10.42 6.25 -2.37
C SER A 97 10.09 4.85 -1.81
N ARG A 98 10.98 3.89 -2.05
CA ARG A 98 10.83 2.53 -1.49
C ARG A 98 10.73 2.55 0.04
N ALA A 99 11.49 3.42 0.71
CA ALA A 99 11.45 3.56 2.15
C ALA A 99 10.09 4.09 2.64
N GLU A 100 9.50 5.06 1.94
CA GLU A 100 8.16 5.59 2.27
C GLU A 100 7.07 4.54 2.03
N LEU A 101 7.15 3.75 0.94
CA LEU A 101 6.20 2.65 0.70
C LEU A 101 6.27 1.58 1.80
N LEU A 102 7.48 1.18 2.20
CA LEU A 102 7.68 0.27 3.34
C LEU A 102 7.09 0.85 4.62
N PHE A 103 7.34 2.12 4.88
CA PHE A 103 6.84 2.80 6.06
C PHE A 103 5.31 2.87 6.10
N LEU A 104 4.67 3.24 4.98
CA LEU A 104 3.21 3.30 4.86
C LEU A 104 2.57 1.90 4.99
N MET A 105 3.16 0.87 4.37
CA MET A 105 2.67 -0.51 4.48
C MET A 105 2.58 -0.99 5.93
N VAL A 106 3.52 -0.59 6.78
CA VAL A 106 3.58 -1.00 8.19
C VAL A 106 2.75 -0.09 9.09
N ASN A 107 2.86 1.24 8.90
CA ASN A 107 2.43 2.21 9.90
C ASN A 107 1.16 2.99 9.53
N ASP A 108 0.71 3.01 8.26
CA ASP A 108 -0.47 3.80 7.90
C ASP A 108 -1.70 3.30 8.67
N SER A 109 -2.47 4.23 9.24
CA SER A 109 -3.72 3.92 9.90
C SER A 109 -4.86 3.60 8.93
N ASP A 110 -4.73 3.97 7.64
CA ASP A 110 -5.69 3.66 6.58
C ASP A 110 -5.37 2.32 5.91
N GLY A 111 -6.27 1.35 6.04
CA GLY A 111 -6.08 0.00 5.52
C GLY A 111 -5.95 -0.05 3.99
N PHE A 112 -6.68 0.83 3.25
CA PHE A 112 -6.54 0.89 1.80
C PHE A 112 -5.15 1.37 1.40
N ASN A 113 -4.62 2.40 2.06
CA ASN A 113 -3.29 2.92 1.76
C ASN A 113 -2.18 1.96 2.16
N ARG A 114 -2.33 1.22 3.27
CA ARG A 114 -1.40 0.11 3.60
C ARG A 114 -1.32 -0.90 2.46
N TRP A 115 -2.48 -1.38 2.00
CA TRP A 115 -2.55 -2.32 0.88
C TRP A 115 -1.97 -1.72 -0.41
N ASN A 116 -2.34 -0.49 -0.75
CA ASN A 116 -1.84 0.19 -1.94
C ASN A 116 -0.31 0.35 -1.91
N ALA A 117 0.25 0.72 -0.76
CA ALA A 117 1.70 0.81 -0.56
C ALA A 117 2.40 -0.54 -0.76
N SER A 118 1.82 -1.65 -0.26
CA SER A 118 2.34 -3.01 -0.48
C SER A 118 2.32 -3.39 -1.97
N GLN A 119 1.25 -3.04 -2.69
CA GLN A 119 1.14 -3.31 -4.12
C GLN A 119 2.16 -2.50 -4.93
N LEU A 120 2.28 -1.18 -4.68
CA LEU A 120 3.24 -0.30 -5.37
C LEU A 120 4.68 -0.74 -5.12
N LEU A 121 5.03 -1.08 -3.87
CA LEU A 121 6.34 -1.62 -3.53
C LEU A 121 6.63 -2.89 -4.34
N THR A 122 5.72 -3.84 -4.31
CA THR A 122 5.92 -5.13 -4.98
C THR A 122 5.98 -5.00 -6.50
N ILE A 123 5.16 -4.13 -7.08
CA ILE A 123 5.19 -3.83 -8.51
C ILE A 123 6.54 -3.28 -8.92
N GLY A 124 7.08 -2.28 -8.20
CA GLY A 124 8.40 -1.72 -8.50
C GLY A 124 9.51 -2.78 -8.43
N LEU A 125 9.45 -3.69 -7.45
CA LEU A 125 10.38 -4.79 -7.32
C LEU A 125 10.25 -5.81 -8.47
N ILE A 126 9.03 -6.10 -8.91
CA ILE A 126 8.79 -6.98 -10.08
C ILE A 126 9.37 -6.34 -11.35
N ASP A 127 9.15 -5.05 -11.58
CA ASP A 127 9.68 -4.33 -12.75
C ASP A 127 11.23 -4.35 -12.76
N GLU A 128 11.87 -4.19 -11.59
CA GLU A 128 13.32 -4.31 -11.43
C GLU A 128 13.82 -5.73 -11.76
N LEU A 129 13.19 -6.75 -11.20
CA LEU A 129 13.57 -8.15 -11.43
C LEU A 129 13.33 -8.58 -12.88
N GLN A 130 12.29 -8.07 -13.55
CA GLN A 130 12.12 -8.28 -14.99
C GLN A 130 13.26 -7.65 -15.81
N SER A 131 13.70 -6.45 -15.40
CA SER A 131 14.85 -5.78 -16.02
C SER A 131 16.15 -6.54 -15.78
N ASP A 132 16.33 -7.14 -14.60
CA ASP A 132 17.47 -8.01 -14.28
C ASP A 132 17.45 -9.26 -15.14
N LEU A 133 16.30 -9.91 -15.26
CA LEU A 133 16.12 -11.10 -16.10
C LEU A 133 16.42 -10.80 -17.56
N ALA A 134 15.91 -9.70 -18.12
CA ALA A 134 16.16 -9.27 -19.49
C ALA A 134 17.64 -8.96 -19.76
N ALA A 135 18.37 -8.50 -18.74
CA ALA A 135 19.81 -8.25 -18.79
C ALA A 135 20.67 -9.51 -18.53
N GLY A 136 20.04 -10.68 -18.33
CA GLY A 136 20.74 -11.94 -18.03
C GLY A 136 21.40 -11.97 -16.65
N ARG A 137 20.91 -11.15 -15.70
CA ARG A 137 21.37 -11.16 -14.32
C ARG A 137 20.60 -12.20 -13.49
N ASP A 138 21.27 -12.77 -12.50
CA ASP A 138 20.63 -13.69 -11.57
C ASP A 138 19.59 -12.94 -10.70
N LEU A 139 18.43 -13.57 -10.51
CA LEU A 139 17.39 -13.02 -9.64
C LEU A 139 17.78 -13.19 -8.18
N ALA A 140 17.61 -12.13 -7.39
CA ALA A 140 17.82 -12.15 -5.95
C ALA A 140 16.53 -11.70 -5.23
N LEU A 141 16.17 -12.38 -4.14
CA LEU A 141 15.00 -11.99 -3.34
C LEU A 141 15.27 -10.61 -2.69
N PRO A 142 14.45 -9.57 -3.01
CA PRO A 142 14.72 -8.22 -2.52
C PRO A 142 14.61 -8.15 -1.00
N GLN A 143 15.66 -7.65 -0.33
CA GLN A 143 15.69 -7.55 1.14
C GLN A 143 14.56 -6.68 1.68
N SER A 144 14.21 -5.59 0.99
CA SER A 144 13.08 -4.72 1.35
C SER A 144 11.75 -5.45 1.43
N LEU A 145 11.51 -6.41 0.51
CA LEU A 145 10.30 -7.24 0.55
C LEU A 145 10.35 -8.23 1.72
N VAL A 146 11.51 -8.81 1.97
CA VAL A 146 11.73 -9.69 3.13
C VAL A 146 11.45 -8.94 4.43
N ASP A 147 11.98 -7.73 4.60
CA ASP A 147 11.79 -6.92 5.81
C ASP A 147 10.31 -6.53 5.99
N ALA A 148 9.62 -6.19 4.90
CA ALA A 148 8.19 -5.90 4.93
C ALA A 148 7.36 -7.10 5.39
N TYR A 149 7.63 -8.28 4.83
CA TYR A 149 6.93 -9.51 5.21
C TYR A 149 7.24 -9.91 6.66
N ALA A 150 8.50 -9.79 7.10
CA ALA A 150 8.87 -10.05 8.48
C ALA A 150 8.06 -9.16 9.44
N GLY A 151 8.03 -7.85 9.22
CA GLY A 151 7.29 -6.92 10.07
C GLY A 151 5.79 -7.21 10.13
N VAL A 152 5.16 -7.55 9.00
CA VAL A 152 3.73 -7.91 8.96
C VAL A 152 3.48 -9.24 9.67
N LEU A 153 4.30 -10.26 9.46
CA LEU A 153 4.15 -11.58 10.11
C LEU A 153 4.41 -11.49 11.61
N ASP A 154 5.43 -10.76 12.04
CA ASP A 154 5.74 -10.56 13.47
C ASP A 154 4.58 -9.85 14.19
N SER A 155 4.02 -8.80 13.60
CA SER A 155 2.84 -8.13 14.16
C SER A 155 1.62 -9.05 14.22
N THR A 156 1.43 -9.88 13.20
CA THR A 156 0.31 -10.83 13.11
C THR A 156 0.39 -11.92 14.19
N LEU A 157 1.59 -12.39 14.50
CA LEU A 157 1.81 -13.44 15.48
C LEU A 157 1.83 -12.91 16.92
N SER A 158 2.24 -11.64 17.10
CA SER A 158 2.34 -11.02 18.44
C SER A 158 1.02 -10.38 18.91
N ASP A 159 0.15 -9.94 17.99
CA ASP A 159 -1.12 -9.29 18.32
C ASP A 159 -2.32 -10.03 17.69
N PRO A 160 -3.11 -10.77 18.48
CA PRO A 160 -4.29 -11.48 17.98
C PRO A 160 -5.43 -10.56 17.54
N SER A 161 -5.39 -9.26 17.87
CA SER A 161 -6.42 -8.26 17.52
C SER A 161 -6.27 -7.67 16.13
N VAL A 162 -5.19 -7.97 15.39
CA VAL A 162 -4.97 -7.46 14.03
C VAL A 162 -6.10 -7.84 13.07
N ASP A 163 -6.38 -6.96 12.13
CA ASP A 163 -7.32 -7.26 11.04
C ASP A 163 -6.74 -8.34 10.11
N LYS A 164 -7.18 -9.58 10.33
CA LYS A 164 -6.71 -10.76 9.59
C LYS A 164 -7.03 -10.69 8.10
N ALA A 165 -8.14 -10.05 7.71
CA ALA A 165 -8.46 -9.86 6.31
C ALA A 165 -7.48 -8.89 5.66
N MET A 166 -7.14 -7.79 6.34
CA MET A 166 -6.14 -6.84 5.89
C MET A 166 -4.76 -7.49 5.78
N ILE A 167 -4.33 -8.26 6.78
CA ILE A 167 -3.04 -9.00 6.72
C ILE A 167 -2.99 -9.92 5.52
N ALA A 168 -4.07 -10.63 5.22
CA ALA A 168 -4.14 -11.50 4.04
C ALA A 168 -3.96 -10.70 2.74
N GLN A 169 -4.49 -9.47 2.66
CA GLN A 169 -4.29 -8.60 1.51
C GLN A 169 -2.86 -8.06 1.42
N LEU A 170 -2.27 -7.64 2.54
CA LEU A 170 -0.90 -7.11 2.59
C LEU A 170 0.15 -8.14 2.15
N LEU A 171 -0.04 -9.41 2.50
CA LEU A 171 0.85 -10.51 2.16
C LEU A 171 0.53 -11.17 0.80
N SER A 172 -0.44 -10.62 0.05
CA SER A 172 -0.77 -11.09 -1.30
C SER A 172 0.00 -10.30 -2.35
N LEU A 173 0.77 -10.98 -3.18
CA LEU A 173 1.43 -10.35 -4.33
C LEU A 173 0.40 -9.92 -5.39
N PRO A 174 0.68 -8.88 -6.19
CA PRO A 174 -0.15 -8.51 -7.34
C PRO A 174 -0.47 -9.71 -8.23
N THR A 175 -1.70 -9.77 -8.75
CA THR A 175 -2.08 -10.86 -9.65
C THR A 175 -1.40 -10.72 -11.01
N ILE A 176 -1.17 -11.83 -11.69
CA ILE A 176 -0.61 -11.83 -13.06
C ILE A 176 -1.48 -10.99 -13.99
N GLY A 177 -2.82 -11.14 -13.91
CA GLY A 177 -3.76 -10.37 -14.72
C GLY A 177 -3.59 -8.86 -14.53
N PHE A 178 -3.46 -8.40 -13.28
CA PHE A 178 -3.21 -6.99 -12.99
C PHE A 178 -1.86 -6.50 -13.53
N LEU A 179 -0.79 -7.30 -13.40
CA LEU A 179 0.54 -6.96 -13.93
C LEU A 179 0.54 -6.86 -15.47
N ILE A 180 -0.19 -7.73 -16.15
CA ILE A 180 -0.37 -7.68 -17.61
C ILE A 180 -1.15 -6.42 -18.01
N GLU A 181 -2.27 -6.14 -17.35
CA GLU A 181 -3.15 -5.02 -17.69
C GLU A 181 -2.48 -3.65 -17.53
N ARG A 182 -1.55 -3.52 -16.57
CA ARG A 182 -0.83 -2.26 -16.35
C ARG A 182 0.32 -2.01 -17.35
N SER A 183 0.80 -3.04 -18.03
CA SER A 183 1.95 -2.97 -18.94
C SER A 183 1.53 -2.46 -20.31
N GLU A 184 2.28 -1.54 -20.93
CA GLU A 184 2.07 -1.14 -22.33
C GLU A 184 2.34 -2.30 -23.29
N VAL A 185 3.42 -3.05 -23.01
CA VAL A 185 3.77 -4.30 -23.69
C VAL A 185 4.09 -5.32 -22.60
N ALA A 186 3.23 -6.34 -22.47
CA ALA A 186 3.38 -7.34 -21.43
C ALA A 186 4.26 -8.50 -21.88
N ASP A 187 5.39 -8.70 -21.21
CA ASP A 187 6.15 -9.96 -21.26
C ASP A 187 5.56 -10.93 -20.22
N VAL A 188 4.60 -11.74 -20.66
CA VAL A 188 3.83 -12.64 -19.80
C VAL A 188 4.71 -13.69 -19.13
N ASP A 189 5.69 -14.21 -19.87
CA ASP A 189 6.61 -15.25 -19.36
C ASP A 189 7.53 -14.68 -18.27
N SER A 190 8.07 -13.50 -18.49
CA SER A 190 8.89 -12.78 -17.49
C SER A 190 8.08 -12.43 -16.24
N ILE A 191 6.85 -11.89 -16.40
CA ILE A 191 5.95 -11.60 -15.30
C ILE A 191 5.68 -12.86 -14.46
N HIS A 192 5.35 -13.97 -15.12
CA HIS A 192 5.09 -15.23 -14.44
C HIS A 192 6.33 -15.73 -13.68
N LEU A 193 7.50 -15.80 -14.36
CA LEU A 193 8.74 -16.28 -13.78
C LEU A 193 9.17 -15.47 -12.55
N VAL A 194 9.19 -14.14 -12.66
CA VAL A 194 9.57 -13.26 -11.56
C VAL A 194 8.60 -13.38 -10.39
N ARG A 195 7.30 -13.43 -10.66
CA ARG A 195 6.29 -13.59 -9.60
C ARG A 195 6.41 -14.95 -8.88
N GLU A 196 6.63 -16.04 -9.60
CA GLU A 196 6.86 -17.36 -9.03
C GLU A 196 8.17 -17.40 -8.22
N PHE A 197 9.22 -16.76 -8.71
CA PHE A 197 10.48 -16.61 -7.97
C PHE A 197 10.26 -15.93 -6.61
N LEU A 198 9.53 -14.80 -6.59
CA LEU A 198 9.21 -14.10 -5.35
C LEU A 198 8.37 -14.95 -4.39
N LEU A 199 7.32 -15.61 -4.89
CA LEU A 199 6.46 -16.47 -4.08
C LEU A 199 7.23 -17.63 -3.44
N ASN A 200 8.06 -18.32 -4.21
CA ASN A 200 8.87 -19.43 -3.75
C ASN A 200 9.94 -18.98 -2.74
N GLY A 201 10.59 -17.83 -3.01
CA GLY A 201 11.57 -17.25 -2.11
C GLY A 201 10.97 -16.84 -0.76
N LEU A 202 9.80 -16.19 -0.77
CA LEU A 202 9.08 -15.80 0.44
C LEU A 202 8.55 -17.04 1.20
N ALA A 203 8.02 -18.04 0.50
CA ALA A 203 7.57 -19.29 1.08
C ALA A 203 8.71 -20.00 1.83
N ALA A 204 9.85 -20.16 1.20
CA ALA A 204 11.02 -20.80 1.81
C ALA A 204 11.55 -19.98 3.01
N LYS A 205 11.61 -18.64 2.88
CA LYS A 205 12.13 -17.75 3.90
C LYS A 205 11.26 -17.73 5.16
N PHE A 206 9.93 -17.75 5.02
CA PHE A 206 8.96 -17.58 6.10
C PHE A 206 8.13 -18.84 6.38
N TYR A 207 8.63 -20.02 6.05
CA TYR A 207 7.91 -21.27 6.22
C TYR A 207 7.33 -21.45 7.63
N SER A 208 8.16 -21.30 8.67
CA SER A 208 7.71 -21.46 10.06
C SER A 208 6.67 -20.42 10.44
N SER A 209 6.84 -19.17 10.07
CA SER A 209 5.86 -18.11 10.36
C SER A 209 4.52 -18.37 9.67
N PHE A 210 4.53 -18.83 8.40
CA PHE A 210 3.29 -19.22 7.72
C PHE A 210 2.65 -20.47 8.34
N LEU A 211 3.43 -21.40 8.84
CA LEU A 211 2.90 -22.58 9.57
C LEU A 211 2.20 -22.16 10.87
N ASP A 212 2.81 -21.25 11.63
CA ASP A 212 2.21 -20.69 12.84
C ASP A 212 0.91 -19.92 12.52
N VAL A 213 0.93 -19.06 11.49
CA VAL A 213 -0.26 -18.35 11.02
C VAL A 213 -1.36 -19.34 10.62
N TYR A 214 -1.03 -20.37 9.86
CA TYR A 214 -1.99 -21.40 9.44
C TYR A 214 -2.60 -22.13 10.65
N THR A 215 -1.77 -22.55 11.59
CA THR A 215 -2.18 -23.29 12.78
C THR A 215 -3.05 -22.44 13.69
N ASN A 216 -2.65 -21.20 13.97
CA ASN A 216 -3.38 -20.25 14.81
C ASN A 216 -4.74 -19.82 14.22
N ASN A 217 -4.94 -20.01 12.92
CA ASN A 217 -6.19 -19.68 12.23
C ASN A 217 -7.00 -20.94 11.81
N THR A 218 -6.57 -22.14 12.20
CA THR A 218 -7.36 -23.36 12.05
C THR A 218 -8.39 -23.45 13.20
N SER A 219 -9.57 -24.01 12.93
CA SER A 219 -10.65 -24.16 13.90
C SER A 219 -11.53 -25.34 13.50
N ASP A 220 -11.95 -26.09 14.49
CA ASP A 220 -12.93 -27.18 14.37
C ASP A 220 -14.38 -26.72 14.55
N ALA A 221 -14.61 -25.40 14.70
CA ALA A 221 -15.95 -24.84 14.80
C ALA A 221 -16.71 -24.98 13.47
N ASP A 222 -18.03 -25.10 13.56
CA ASP A 222 -18.92 -25.14 12.40
C ASP A 222 -18.72 -23.93 11.49
N TYR A 223 -19.04 -24.11 10.22
CA TYR A 223 -18.93 -23.03 9.24
C TYR A 223 -19.83 -21.84 9.62
N ALA A 224 -19.24 -20.65 9.68
CA ALA A 224 -19.93 -19.38 9.85
C ALA A 224 -19.52 -18.36 8.78
N ALA A 225 -20.50 -17.61 8.27
CA ALA A 225 -20.31 -16.59 7.24
C ALA A 225 -20.20 -15.17 7.83
N ASP A 226 -19.84 -15.05 9.10
CA ASP A 226 -19.56 -13.76 9.74
C ASP A 226 -18.18 -13.20 9.37
N ALA A 227 -17.99 -11.90 9.56
CA ALA A 227 -16.76 -11.19 9.16
C ALA A 227 -15.50 -11.77 9.83
N VAL A 228 -15.56 -12.14 11.10
CA VAL A 228 -14.41 -12.67 11.85
C VAL A 228 -13.99 -14.03 11.30
N SER A 229 -14.95 -14.91 11.06
CA SER A 229 -14.70 -16.24 10.49
C SER A 229 -14.20 -16.18 9.05
N ILE A 230 -14.70 -15.23 8.25
CA ILE A 230 -14.22 -14.96 6.89
C ILE A 230 -12.77 -14.48 6.94
N ALA A 231 -12.45 -13.47 7.76
CA ALA A 231 -11.11 -12.92 7.90
C ALA A 231 -10.09 -13.99 8.33
N ARG A 232 -10.46 -14.83 9.31
CA ARG A 232 -9.63 -15.94 9.76
C ARG A 232 -9.35 -16.95 8.64
N ARG A 233 -10.37 -17.35 7.87
CA ARG A 233 -10.18 -18.26 6.73
C ARG A 233 -9.35 -17.65 5.61
N SER A 234 -9.51 -16.35 5.34
CA SER A 234 -8.71 -15.64 4.34
C SER A 234 -7.23 -15.69 4.69
N LEU A 235 -6.87 -15.38 5.93
CA LEU A 235 -5.48 -15.43 6.39
C LEU A 235 -4.93 -16.87 6.42
N LYS A 236 -5.73 -17.84 6.88
CA LYS A 236 -5.37 -19.26 6.84
C LYS A 236 -5.09 -19.75 5.41
N ASN A 237 -5.97 -19.41 4.47
CA ASN A 237 -5.82 -19.84 3.07
C ASN A 237 -4.63 -19.16 2.39
N LEU A 238 -4.34 -17.90 2.72
CA LEU A 238 -3.12 -17.26 2.27
C LEU A 238 -1.88 -18.00 2.78
N ALA A 239 -1.80 -18.26 4.08
CA ALA A 239 -0.67 -19.01 4.66
C ALA A 239 -0.51 -20.38 4.00
N LEU A 240 -1.61 -21.11 3.79
CA LEU A 240 -1.59 -22.40 3.08
C LEU A 240 -1.02 -22.27 1.66
N SER A 241 -1.37 -21.20 0.94
CA SER A 241 -0.86 -20.97 -0.42
C SER A 241 0.66 -20.82 -0.50
N TYR A 242 1.30 -20.28 0.55
CA TYR A 242 2.74 -20.23 0.70
C TYR A 242 3.32 -21.58 1.13
N LEU A 243 2.71 -22.25 2.10
CA LEU A 243 3.17 -23.57 2.59
C LEU A 243 3.17 -24.64 1.49
N MET A 244 2.26 -24.56 0.53
CA MET A 244 2.20 -25.50 -0.60
C MET A 244 3.33 -25.32 -1.63
N ARG A 245 4.18 -24.30 -1.49
CA ARG A 245 5.29 -23.97 -2.39
C ARG A 245 6.65 -24.39 -1.84
N SER A 246 6.74 -24.82 -0.62
CA SER A 246 7.97 -25.14 0.12
C SER A 246 8.16 -26.62 0.33
#